data_fa0683797e1f936e1526be3a2aa9fb41
#
_entry.id   fa0683797e1f936e1526be3a2aa9fb41
#
_cell.length_a   1.000
_cell.length_b   1.000
_cell.length_c   1.000
_cell.angle_alpha   90.00
_cell.angle_beta   90.00
_cell.angle_gamma   90.00
#
_symmetry.space_group_name_H-M   'P 1'
#
loop_
_entity.id
_entity.type
_entity.pdbx_description
1 polymer ?
#
loop_
_entity_poly.entity_id
_entity_poly.type
_entity_poly.pdbx_seq_one_letter_code
_entity_poly.pdbx_strand_id
1 'polypeptide(L)'
;MQELAECGAQGIITNSYIIYKNPGLKKKAIAEGIHAMLGWEGPIMTDSGTFQSHVYGEIDMEPDVILDFQKKMGVDIGTVLDVFTEPGTRFREASKELEETQKRIEEADQNKGDMLLAAPIQGGRHLDLRHKAATAASETNADLFPIGGVVPLMEQNKFQRLAEVVFSSKKGLDISRPVHLFGCGHPMLFALAVFMG
;
A
#
# COMPACT_ATOMS: atom_id res chain seq x y z
N MET A 1 4.24 19.90 -9.59
CA MET A 1 2.87 19.59 -9.11
C MET A 1 1.78 20.23 -9.98
N GLN A 2 1.97 21.48 -10.42
CA GLN A 2 1.01 22.15 -11.32
C GLN A 2 0.71 21.34 -12.59
N GLU A 3 1.72 20.80 -13.25
CA GLU A 3 1.55 19.98 -14.46
C GLU A 3 0.67 18.74 -14.22
N LEU A 4 0.78 18.10 -13.03
CA LEU A 4 -0.07 16.97 -12.68
C LEU A 4 -1.54 17.40 -12.52
N ALA A 5 -1.79 18.53 -11.90
CA ALA A 5 -3.13 19.08 -11.78
C ALA A 5 -3.72 19.44 -13.15
N GLU A 6 -2.94 20.01 -14.05
CA GLU A 6 -3.33 20.33 -15.43
C GLU A 6 -3.65 19.05 -16.24
N CYS A 7 -2.98 17.93 -15.93
CA CYS A 7 -3.30 16.61 -16.50
C CYS A 7 -4.54 15.95 -15.84
N GLY A 8 -5.19 16.59 -14.88
CA GLY A 8 -6.41 16.10 -14.24
C GLY A 8 -6.16 15.14 -13.08
N ALA A 9 -4.95 15.09 -12.52
CA ALA A 9 -4.70 14.33 -11.29
C ALA A 9 -5.51 14.92 -10.14
N GLN A 10 -6.23 14.07 -9.42
CA GLN A 10 -7.06 14.47 -8.27
C GLN A 10 -6.41 14.12 -6.93
N GLY A 11 -5.50 13.17 -6.90
CA GLY A 11 -4.73 12.74 -5.76
C GLY A 11 -3.37 12.22 -6.19
N ILE A 12 -2.43 12.17 -5.26
CA ILE A 12 -1.07 11.70 -5.52
C ILE A 12 -0.62 10.68 -4.49
N ILE A 13 0.32 9.83 -4.89
CA ILE A 13 1.02 8.94 -3.98
C ILE A 13 2.50 9.32 -3.93
N THR A 14 3.04 9.41 -2.71
CA THR A 14 4.47 9.58 -2.47
C THR A 14 4.98 8.49 -1.52
N ASN A 15 6.26 8.50 -1.17
CA ASN A 15 6.85 7.46 -0.35
C ASN A 15 7.34 8.02 0.98
N SER A 16 6.71 7.61 2.08
CA SER A 16 7.04 8.08 3.43
C SER A 16 8.41 7.63 3.91
N TYR A 17 8.87 6.42 3.51
CA TYR A 17 10.18 5.92 3.87
C TYR A 17 11.32 6.73 3.24
N ILE A 18 11.21 7.06 1.94
CA ILE A 18 12.19 7.91 1.25
C ILE A 18 12.28 9.29 1.91
N ILE A 19 11.14 9.88 2.25
CA ILE A 19 11.10 11.16 2.97
C ILE A 19 11.75 11.03 4.35
N TYR A 20 11.43 9.97 5.10
CA TYR A 20 11.97 9.70 6.42
C TYR A 20 13.49 9.53 6.43
N LYS A 21 14.05 8.78 5.47
CA LYS A 21 15.50 8.52 5.36
C LYS A 21 16.31 9.73 4.93
N ASN A 22 15.69 10.72 4.32
CA ASN A 22 16.36 11.98 3.97
C ASN A 22 16.16 13.02 5.10
N PRO A 23 17.23 13.37 5.86
CA PRO A 23 17.09 14.28 7.01
C PRO A 23 16.51 15.65 6.66
N GLY A 24 16.81 16.17 5.46
CA GLY A 24 16.29 17.45 4.98
C GLY A 24 14.80 17.38 4.68
N LEU A 25 14.37 16.37 3.93
CA LEU A 25 12.95 16.14 3.61
C LEU A 25 12.15 15.82 4.86
N LYS A 26 12.68 14.96 5.75
CA LYS A 26 12.04 14.62 7.03
C LYS A 26 11.76 15.87 7.88
N LYS A 27 12.78 16.72 8.04
CA LYS A 27 12.64 17.97 8.80
C LYS A 27 11.60 18.89 8.17
N LYS A 28 11.63 19.03 6.84
CA LYS A 28 10.69 19.88 6.10
C LYS A 28 9.27 19.35 6.20
N ALA A 29 9.06 18.05 5.98
CA ALA A 29 7.75 17.40 6.06
C ALA A 29 7.09 17.57 7.43
N ILE A 30 7.86 17.47 8.52
CA ILE A 30 7.33 17.67 9.88
C ILE A 30 7.04 19.16 10.17
N ALA A 31 7.88 20.06 9.67
CA ALA A 31 7.75 21.50 9.95
C ALA A 31 6.63 22.17 9.15
N GLU A 32 6.45 21.80 7.90
CA GLU A 32 5.52 22.44 6.96
C GLU A 32 4.28 21.61 6.67
N GLY A 33 4.31 20.30 6.95
CA GLY A 33 3.34 19.32 6.48
C GLY A 33 3.59 18.88 5.04
N ILE A 34 3.07 17.71 4.67
CA ILE A 34 3.33 17.11 3.36
C ILE A 34 2.70 17.92 2.22
N HIS A 35 1.52 18.47 2.42
CA HIS A 35 0.82 19.29 1.43
C HIS A 35 1.62 20.54 1.04
N ALA A 36 2.05 21.32 2.04
CA ALA A 36 2.87 22.50 1.79
C ALA A 36 4.24 22.14 1.20
N MET A 37 4.87 21.06 1.70
CA MET A 37 6.16 20.60 1.20
C MET A 37 6.12 20.25 -0.29
N LEU A 38 5.03 19.62 -0.75
CA LEU A 38 4.85 19.19 -2.14
C LEU A 38 4.13 20.24 -3.00
N GLY A 39 3.47 21.25 -2.40
CA GLY A 39 2.62 22.20 -3.11
C GLY A 39 1.43 21.53 -3.78
N TRP A 40 0.75 20.63 -3.05
CA TRP A 40 -0.41 19.89 -3.53
C TRP A 40 -1.59 20.05 -2.58
N GLU A 41 -2.75 20.44 -3.11
CA GLU A 41 -3.97 20.70 -2.31
C GLU A 41 -4.94 19.50 -2.25
N GLY A 42 -4.83 18.58 -3.21
CA GLY A 42 -5.65 17.36 -3.26
C GLY A 42 -5.16 16.28 -2.28
N PRO A 43 -5.86 15.14 -2.19
CA PRO A 43 -5.47 14.03 -1.31
C PRO A 43 -4.06 13.52 -1.60
N ILE A 44 -3.33 13.23 -0.52
CA ILE A 44 -1.99 12.64 -0.56
C ILE A 44 -2.01 11.31 0.18
N MET A 45 -1.73 10.23 -0.56
CA MET A 45 -1.43 8.92 0.01
C MET A 45 0.08 8.73 0.12
N THR A 46 0.52 8.00 1.13
CA THR A 46 1.94 7.58 1.20
C THR A 46 2.09 6.08 1.23
N ASP A 47 2.99 5.58 0.38
CA ASP A 47 3.57 4.23 0.52
C ASP A 47 4.46 4.19 1.76
N SER A 48 4.40 3.11 2.51
CA SER A 48 5.19 2.88 3.73
C SER A 48 6.67 2.54 3.48
N GLY A 49 7.02 2.12 2.25
CA GLY A 49 8.38 1.77 1.87
C GLY A 49 8.71 0.29 1.87
N THR A 50 7.72 -0.58 2.01
CA THR A 50 7.91 -2.04 2.02
C THR A 50 8.64 -2.55 0.77
N PHE A 51 8.31 -2.03 -0.42
CA PHE A 51 9.00 -2.41 -1.65
C PHE A 51 10.49 -1.98 -1.65
N GLN A 52 10.80 -0.84 -1.05
CA GLN A 52 12.18 -0.36 -0.93
C GLN A 52 13.00 -1.28 -0.02
N SER A 53 12.41 -1.88 1.03
CA SER A 53 13.09 -2.87 1.85
C SER A 53 13.45 -4.12 1.06
N HIS A 54 12.52 -4.54 0.21
CA HIS A 54 12.72 -5.71 -0.63
C HIS A 54 13.86 -5.51 -1.66
N VAL A 55 13.98 -4.30 -2.23
CA VAL A 55 15.00 -3.98 -3.26
C VAL A 55 16.36 -3.64 -2.66
N TYR A 56 16.39 -2.92 -1.53
CA TYR A 56 17.62 -2.36 -0.96
C TYR A 56 18.11 -3.06 0.32
N GLY A 57 17.42 -4.12 0.78
CA GLY A 57 17.69 -4.83 2.02
C GLY A 57 16.77 -4.40 3.16
N GLU A 58 16.93 -5.01 4.34
CA GLU A 58 16.03 -4.79 5.48
C GLU A 58 15.80 -3.30 5.78
N ILE A 59 14.53 -2.93 5.91
CA ILE A 59 14.18 -1.62 6.46
C ILE A 59 14.52 -1.64 7.94
N ASP A 60 15.48 -0.83 8.33
CA ASP A 60 15.74 -0.48 9.72
C ASP A 60 14.67 0.56 10.17
N MET A 61 13.42 0.12 10.26
CA MET A 61 12.29 0.96 10.68
C MET A 61 11.15 0.10 11.22
N GLU A 62 10.71 0.43 12.42
CA GLU A 62 9.56 -0.20 13.04
C GLU A 62 8.23 0.31 12.44
N PRO A 63 7.19 -0.55 12.37
CA PRO A 63 5.90 -0.18 11.79
C PRO A 63 5.22 1.02 12.45
N ASP A 64 5.30 1.14 13.76
CA ASP A 64 4.76 2.25 14.54
C ASP A 64 5.48 3.57 14.26
N VAL A 65 6.79 3.53 14.03
CA VAL A 65 7.60 4.71 13.69
C VAL A 65 7.17 5.30 12.34
N ILE A 66 6.94 4.46 11.32
CA ILE A 66 6.52 4.97 10.02
C ILE A 66 5.06 5.44 10.04
N LEU A 67 4.17 4.74 10.75
CA LEU A 67 2.79 5.17 10.94
C LEU A 67 2.72 6.55 11.61
N ASP A 68 3.48 6.72 12.68
CA ASP A 68 3.55 7.97 13.43
C ASP A 68 4.17 9.11 12.61
N PHE A 69 5.13 8.79 11.76
CA PHE A 69 5.71 9.76 10.82
C PHE A 69 4.69 10.21 9.76
N GLN A 70 3.92 9.30 9.19
CA GLN A 70 2.85 9.61 8.25
C GLN A 70 1.81 10.56 8.89
N LYS A 71 1.40 10.27 10.11
CA LYS A 71 0.51 11.15 10.89
C LYS A 71 1.13 12.53 11.12
N LYS A 72 2.40 12.58 11.56
CA LYS A 72 3.09 13.85 11.88
C LYS A 72 3.27 14.75 10.67
N MET A 73 3.47 14.21 9.48
CA MET A 73 3.58 15.02 8.27
C MET A 73 2.22 15.35 7.64
N GLY A 74 1.11 14.86 8.21
CA GLY A 74 -0.26 15.24 7.82
C GLY A 74 -0.68 14.68 6.47
N VAL A 75 -0.41 13.39 6.21
CA VAL A 75 -0.94 12.71 5.02
C VAL A 75 -2.43 12.43 5.20
N ASP A 76 -3.19 12.40 4.11
CA ASP A 76 -4.60 12.04 4.17
C ASP A 76 -4.78 10.53 4.32
N ILE A 77 -3.97 9.73 3.59
CA ILE A 77 -4.04 8.27 3.59
C ILE A 77 -2.66 7.69 3.87
N GLY A 78 -2.50 7.07 5.04
CA GLY A 78 -1.27 6.36 5.39
C GLY A 78 -1.36 4.88 5.07
N THR A 79 -0.28 4.29 4.55
CA THR A 79 -0.21 2.84 4.29
C THR A 79 0.53 2.13 5.40
N VAL A 80 -0.03 1.02 5.86
CA VAL A 80 0.63 0.12 6.82
C VAL A 80 1.93 -0.43 6.25
N LEU A 81 2.98 -0.51 7.07
CA LEU A 81 4.23 -1.17 6.69
C LEU A 81 4.01 -2.69 6.74
N ASP A 82 3.62 -3.25 5.62
CA ASP A 82 3.37 -4.70 5.45
C ASP A 82 4.66 -5.51 5.25
N VAL A 83 4.53 -6.82 5.18
CA VAL A 83 5.61 -7.72 4.76
C VAL A 83 5.38 -8.08 3.30
N PHE A 84 6.33 -7.70 2.44
CA PHE A 84 6.24 -8.00 1.02
C PHE A 84 6.38 -9.50 0.78
N THR A 85 5.32 -10.13 0.27
CA THR A 85 5.33 -11.55 -0.08
C THR A 85 5.56 -11.72 -1.58
N GLU A 86 6.72 -12.21 -1.95
CA GLU A 86 7.01 -12.52 -3.35
C GLU A 86 6.05 -13.56 -3.93
N PRO A 87 5.71 -13.47 -5.23
CA PRO A 87 4.90 -14.51 -5.88
C PRO A 87 5.54 -15.92 -5.82
N GLY A 88 6.86 -16.01 -5.67
CA GLY A 88 7.61 -17.23 -5.56
C GLY A 88 7.65 -17.87 -4.17
N THR A 89 7.29 -17.13 -3.14
CA THR A 89 7.34 -17.57 -1.73
C THR A 89 6.52 -18.84 -1.51
N ARG A 90 7.07 -19.77 -0.71
CA ARG A 90 6.37 -21.03 -0.36
C ARG A 90 5.19 -20.74 0.57
N PHE A 91 4.13 -21.52 0.48
CA PHE A 91 2.88 -21.32 1.22
C PHE A 91 3.10 -21.11 2.73
N ARG A 92 3.94 -21.95 3.38
CA ARG A 92 4.18 -21.84 4.84
C ARG A 92 4.87 -20.53 5.22
N GLU A 93 5.75 -20.03 4.39
CA GLU A 93 6.46 -18.76 4.58
C GLU A 93 5.53 -17.59 4.31
N ALA A 94 4.84 -17.60 3.17
CA ALA A 94 3.82 -16.61 2.83
C ALA A 94 2.72 -16.50 3.89
N SER A 95 2.35 -17.62 4.54
CA SER A 95 1.40 -17.60 5.67
C SER A 95 1.93 -16.84 6.88
N LYS A 96 3.21 -17.00 7.22
CA LYS A 96 3.84 -16.26 8.33
C LYS A 96 4.00 -14.77 8.03
N GLU A 97 4.42 -14.44 6.82
CA GLU A 97 4.50 -13.05 6.35
C GLU A 97 3.13 -12.36 6.39
N LEU A 98 2.09 -13.11 6.01
CA LEU A 98 0.71 -12.61 6.09
C LEU A 98 0.26 -12.41 7.55
N GLU A 99 0.57 -13.33 8.46
CA GLU A 99 0.24 -13.20 9.88
C GLU A 99 0.89 -11.95 10.50
N GLU A 100 2.14 -11.67 10.15
CA GLU A 100 2.82 -10.44 10.57
C GLU A 100 2.17 -9.20 9.96
N THR A 101 1.83 -9.23 8.67
CA THR A 101 1.13 -8.11 8.01
C THR A 101 -0.23 -7.83 8.66
N GLN A 102 -1.01 -8.88 8.96
CA GLN A 102 -2.31 -8.73 9.62
C GLN A 102 -2.19 -8.10 11.00
N LYS A 103 -1.22 -8.56 11.81
CA LYS A 103 -0.92 -7.96 13.12
C LYS A 103 -0.61 -6.47 13.00
N ARG A 104 0.23 -6.08 12.05
CA ARG A 104 0.57 -4.66 11.80
C ARG A 104 -0.64 -3.82 11.35
N ILE A 105 -1.56 -4.40 10.58
CA ILE A 105 -2.80 -3.74 10.18
C ILE A 105 -3.68 -3.48 11.42
N GLU A 106 -3.86 -4.48 12.29
CA GLU A 106 -4.65 -4.35 13.53
C GLU A 106 -4.06 -3.29 14.46
N GLU A 107 -2.73 -3.28 14.65
CA GLU A 107 -2.02 -2.29 15.45
C GLU A 107 -2.14 -0.87 14.85
N ALA A 108 -2.03 -0.76 13.52
CA ALA A 108 -2.18 0.51 12.82
C ALA A 108 -3.62 1.05 12.90
N ASP A 109 -4.63 0.19 12.75
CA ASP A 109 -6.04 0.57 12.86
C ASP A 109 -6.38 1.19 14.22
N GLN A 110 -5.80 0.65 15.30
CA GLN A 110 -5.95 1.19 16.65
C GLN A 110 -5.23 2.54 16.86
N ASN A 111 -4.20 2.82 16.08
CA ASN A 111 -3.29 3.96 16.28
C ASN A 111 -3.32 5.02 15.17
N LYS A 112 -4.15 4.84 14.12
CA LYS A 112 -4.20 5.74 12.95
C LYS A 112 -4.69 7.17 13.29
N GLY A 113 -5.46 7.34 14.37
CA GLY A 113 -6.12 8.60 14.67
C GLY A 113 -7.13 8.98 13.59
N ASP A 114 -7.12 10.25 13.15
CA ASP A 114 -8.01 10.76 12.10
C ASP A 114 -7.49 10.49 10.67
N MET A 115 -6.27 9.97 10.51
CA MET A 115 -5.70 9.62 9.21
C MET A 115 -6.44 8.42 8.61
N LEU A 116 -6.81 8.49 7.34
CA LEU A 116 -7.34 7.34 6.61
C LEU A 116 -6.25 6.27 6.46
N LEU A 117 -6.64 5.00 6.61
CA LEU A 117 -5.70 3.88 6.61
C LEU A 117 -5.85 3.00 5.38
N ALA A 118 -4.76 2.80 4.68
CA ALA A 118 -4.63 1.82 3.62
C ALA A 118 -4.05 0.51 4.19
N ALA A 119 -4.83 -0.58 4.15
CA ALA A 119 -4.45 -1.92 4.61
C ALA A 119 -4.03 -2.81 3.44
N PRO A 120 -2.73 -3.10 3.25
CA PRO A 120 -2.25 -3.88 2.12
C PRO A 120 -2.69 -5.34 2.18
N ILE A 121 -3.15 -5.87 1.04
CA ILE A 121 -3.51 -7.27 0.87
C ILE A 121 -2.31 -8.03 0.29
N GLN A 122 -1.71 -8.89 1.11
CA GLN A 122 -0.56 -9.74 0.77
C GLN A 122 -0.95 -11.21 0.65
N GLY A 123 0.00 -12.12 0.40
CA GLY A 123 -0.22 -13.56 0.28
C GLY A 123 0.42 -14.20 -0.96
N GLY A 124 1.32 -13.48 -1.64
CA GLY A 124 2.04 -13.96 -2.81
C GLY A 124 1.11 -14.43 -3.93
N ARG A 125 1.37 -15.63 -4.47
CA ARG A 125 0.52 -16.27 -5.49
C ARG A 125 -0.57 -17.19 -4.91
N HIS A 126 -0.69 -17.30 -3.59
CA HIS A 126 -1.56 -18.26 -2.92
C HIS A 126 -2.95 -17.66 -2.76
N LEU A 127 -3.91 -18.15 -3.56
CA LEU A 127 -5.25 -17.59 -3.64
C LEU A 127 -6.00 -17.65 -2.29
N ASP A 128 -5.83 -18.74 -1.54
CA ASP A 128 -6.44 -18.88 -0.20
C ASP A 128 -5.90 -17.83 0.79
N LEU A 129 -4.59 -17.56 0.74
CA LEU A 129 -3.98 -16.53 1.58
C LEU A 129 -4.44 -15.13 1.18
N ARG A 130 -4.59 -14.86 -0.13
CA ARG A 130 -5.15 -13.59 -0.64
C ARG A 130 -6.57 -13.35 -0.16
N HIS A 131 -7.41 -14.38 -0.22
CA HIS A 131 -8.77 -14.32 0.29
C HIS A 131 -8.79 -14.09 1.82
N LYS A 132 -7.99 -14.88 2.57
CA LYS A 132 -7.84 -14.72 4.02
C LYS A 132 -7.38 -13.30 4.40
N ALA A 133 -6.34 -12.79 3.72
CA ALA A 133 -5.84 -11.43 3.93
C ALA A 133 -6.92 -10.37 3.74
N ALA A 134 -7.67 -10.49 2.65
CA ALA A 134 -8.73 -9.56 2.31
C ALA A 134 -9.89 -9.59 3.31
N THR A 135 -10.32 -10.78 3.73
CA THR A 135 -11.37 -10.94 4.74
C THR A 135 -10.96 -10.31 6.06
N ALA A 136 -9.76 -10.61 6.55
CA ALA A 136 -9.26 -10.03 7.81
C ALA A 136 -9.10 -8.50 7.73
N ALA A 137 -8.59 -7.96 6.62
CA ALA A 137 -8.50 -6.52 6.43
C ALA A 137 -9.88 -5.84 6.40
N SER A 138 -10.88 -6.50 5.82
CA SER A 138 -12.27 -5.98 5.77
C SER A 138 -12.94 -5.91 7.14
N GLU A 139 -12.48 -6.70 8.12
CA GLU A 139 -12.96 -6.68 9.51
C GLU A 139 -12.39 -5.49 10.31
N THR A 140 -11.38 -4.81 9.79
CA THR A 140 -10.80 -3.59 10.40
C THR A 140 -11.52 -2.32 9.93
N ASN A 141 -11.19 -1.17 10.56
CA ASN A 141 -11.65 0.15 10.13
C ASN A 141 -10.72 0.78 9.08
N ALA A 142 -10.03 -0.03 8.29
CA ALA A 142 -9.23 0.47 7.17
C ALA A 142 -10.14 1.06 6.08
N ASP A 143 -9.68 2.11 5.42
CA ASP A 143 -10.48 2.91 4.50
C ASP A 143 -10.22 2.54 3.03
N LEU A 144 -9.08 1.91 2.75
CA LEU A 144 -8.61 1.55 1.40
C LEU A 144 -7.85 0.21 1.44
N PHE A 145 -7.98 -0.60 0.40
CA PHE A 145 -7.30 -1.89 0.29
C PHE A 145 -6.32 -1.95 -0.89
N PRO A 146 -5.02 -1.65 -0.70
CA PRO A 146 -4.02 -1.87 -1.71
C PRO A 146 -3.73 -3.37 -1.91
N ILE A 147 -3.88 -3.90 -3.12
CA ILE A 147 -3.44 -5.25 -3.47
C ILE A 147 -1.94 -5.17 -3.79
N GLY A 148 -1.11 -5.64 -2.87
CA GLY A 148 0.35 -5.61 -2.96
C GLY A 148 0.97 -6.87 -3.54
N GLY A 149 2.29 -6.86 -3.79
CA GLY A 149 3.06 -8.01 -4.28
C GLY A 149 2.69 -8.48 -5.69
N VAL A 150 2.07 -7.61 -6.50
CA VAL A 150 1.57 -7.95 -7.85
C VAL A 150 2.46 -7.42 -8.98
N VAL A 151 3.31 -6.45 -8.72
CA VAL A 151 4.25 -5.88 -9.70
C VAL A 151 5.14 -6.96 -10.35
N PRO A 152 5.75 -7.92 -9.64
CA PRO A 152 6.54 -8.97 -10.28
C PRO A 152 5.72 -9.86 -11.24
N LEU A 153 4.42 -10.03 -11.00
CA LEU A 153 3.54 -10.76 -11.93
C LEU A 153 3.32 -9.97 -13.23
N MET A 154 3.15 -8.65 -13.12
CA MET A 154 3.04 -7.75 -14.25
C MET A 154 4.32 -7.74 -15.09
N GLU A 155 5.47 -7.51 -14.46
CA GLU A 155 6.79 -7.44 -15.12
C GLU A 155 7.17 -8.75 -15.83
N GLN A 156 6.74 -9.88 -15.28
CA GLN A 156 6.93 -11.21 -15.87
C GLN A 156 5.85 -11.59 -16.89
N ASN A 157 4.93 -10.66 -17.24
CA ASN A 157 3.79 -10.90 -18.15
C ASN A 157 2.87 -12.05 -17.70
N LYS A 158 2.78 -12.33 -16.40
CA LYS A 158 1.92 -13.37 -15.82
C LYS A 158 0.50 -12.86 -15.57
N PHE A 159 -0.13 -12.28 -16.59
CA PHE A 159 -1.41 -11.58 -16.48
C PHE A 159 -2.57 -12.46 -16.00
N GLN A 160 -2.60 -13.75 -16.40
CA GLN A 160 -3.59 -14.68 -15.88
C GLN A 160 -3.45 -14.83 -14.35
N ARG A 161 -2.23 -15.03 -13.85
CA ARG A 161 -1.98 -15.14 -12.40
C ARG A 161 -2.28 -13.84 -11.67
N LEU A 162 -1.97 -12.70 -12.28
CA LEU A 162 -2.33 -11.39 -11.75
C LEU A 162 -3.86 -11.30 -11.58
N ALA A 163 -4.63 -11.65 -12.60
CA ALA A 163 -6.10 -11.63 -12.52
C ALA A 163 -6.63 -12.58 -11.43
N GLU A 164 -6.11 -13.80 -11.35
CA GLU A 164 -6.50 -14.78 -10.32
C GLU A 164 -6.25 -14.24 -8.89
N VAL A 165 -5.09 -13.62 -8.66
CA VAL A 165 -4.73 -12.98 -7.38
C VAL A 165 -5.69 -11.84 -7.05
N VAL A 166 -5.94 -10.94 -8.00
CA VAL A 166 -6.87 -9.82 -7.80
C VAL A 166 -8.28 -10.30 -7.50
N PHE A 167 -8.82 -11.24 -8.28
CA PHE A 167 -10.16 -11.79 -8.05
C PHE A 167 -10.27 -12.50 -6.69
N SER A 168 -9.22 -13.24 -6.28
CA SER A 168 -9.24 -13.90 -4.97
C SER A 168 -9.21 -12.89 -3.83
N SER A 169 -8.42 -11.82 -3.94
CA SER A 169 -8.43 -10.72 -2.98
C SER A 169 -9.79 -10.04 -2.92
N LYS A 170 -10.35 -9.65 -4.08
CA LYS A 170 -11.65 -8.97 -4.14
C LYS A 170 -12.81 -9.77 -3.55
N LYS A 171 -12.78 -11.11 -3.62
CA LYS A 171 -13.82 -11.95 -3.00
C LYS A 171 -13.88 -11.86 -1.48
N GLY A 172 -12.79 -11.49 -0.82
CA GLY A 172 -12.73 -11.29 0.63
C GLY A 172 -12.92 -9.83 1.06
N LEU A 173 -12.88 -8.88 0.11
CA LEU A 173 -12.97 -7.46 0.42
C LEU A 173 -14.41 -6.96 0.52
N ASP A 174 -14.61 -5.99 1.40
CA ASP A 174 -15.83 -5.18 1.44
C ASP A 174 -15.87 -4.27 0.21
N ILE A 175 -16.84 -4.53 -0.68
CA ILE A 175 -17.01 -3.81 -1.95
C ILE A 175 -17.40 -2.33 -1.80
N SER A 176 -17.78 -1.90 -0.60
CA SER A 176 -18.12 -0.50 -0.32
C SER A 176 -16.88 0.39 -0.17
N ARG A 177 -15.72 -0.22 0.05
CA ARG A 177 -14.44 0.47 0.24
C ARG A 177 -13.55 0.35 -1.01
N PRO A 178 -12.79 1.40 -1.36
CA PRO A 178 -11.98 1.41 -2.57
C PRO A 178 -10.84 0.39 -2.52
N VAL A 179 -10.50 -0.14 -3.70
CA VAL A 179 -9.38 -1.06 -3.91
C VAL A 179 -8.35 -0.39 -4.80
N HIS A 180 -7.08 -0.51 -4.44
CA HIS A 180 -5.95 0.01 -5.21
C HIS A 180 -5.07 -1.13 -5.71
N LEU A 181 -4.84 -1.22 -7.01
CA LEU A 181 -3.89 -2.18 -7.58
C LEU A 181 -2.46 -1.58 -7.49
N PHE A 182 -1.74 -1.90 -6.41
CA PHE A 182 -0.52 -1.20 -6.01
C PHE A 182 0.63 -1.43 -7.00
N GLY A 183 1.23 -0.33 -7.50
CA GLY A 183 2.37 -0.36 -8.41
C GLY A 183 2.08 -0.81 -9.85
N CYS A 184 0.85 -1.15 -10.19
CA CYS A 184 0.46 -1.64 -11.52
C CYS A 184 -0.06 -0.54 -12.46
N GLY A 185 0.60 0.62 -12.47
CA GLY A 185 0.21 1.78 -13.28
C GLY A 185 0.56 1.71 -14.78
N HIS A 186 0.97 0.56 -15.30
CA HIS A 186 1.30 0.44 -16.72
C HIS A 186 0.02 0.54 -17.58
N PRO A 187 -0.04 1.40 -18.61
CA PRO A 187 -1.25 1.65 -19.41
C PRO A 187 -1.92 0.40 -19.99
N MET A 188 -1.14 -0.62 -20.37
CA MET A 188 -1.67 -1.90 -20.87
C MET A 188 -2.55 -2.64 -19.83
N LEU A 189 -2.40 -2.34 -18.54
CA LEU A 189 -3.18 -2.99 -17.48
C LEU A 189 -4.50 -2.29 -17.19
N PHE A 190 -4.70 -1.05 -17.66
CA PHE A 190 -5.90 -0.30 -17.32
C PHE A 190 -7.18 -1.00 -17.79
N ALA A 191 -7.18 -1.53 -19.01
CA ALA A 191 -8.32 -2.29 -19.52
C ALA A 191 -8.58 -3.56 -18.69
N LEU A 192 -7.51 -4.29 -18.32
CA LEU A 192 -7.61 -5.48 -17.47
C LEU A 192 -8.08 -5.10 -16.06
N ALA A 193 -7.56 -4.03 -15.46
CA ALA A 193 -7.96 -3.55 -14.15
C ALA A 193 -9.44 -3.17 -14.12
N VAL A 194 -9.91 -2.43 -15.12
CA VAL A 194 -11.35 -2.09 -15.27
C VAL A 194 -12.20 -3.35 -15.44
N PHE A 195 -11.74 -4.33 -16.23
CA PHE A 195 -12.46 -5.61 -16.40
C PHE A 195 -12.55 -6.40 -15.09
N MET A 196 -11.56 -6.29 -14.24
CA MET A 196 -11.56 -6.93 -12.91
C MET A 196 -12.42 -6.17 -11.88
N GLY A 197 -12.93 -4.99 -12.22
CA GLY A 197 -13.76 -4.13 -11.36
C GLY A 197 -12.97 -3.34 -10.38
#